data_03f98b1b49856e900aa2c7d30a3c1859
#
_entry.id   03f98b1b49856e900aa2c7d30a3c1859
#
_cell.length_a   1.000
_cell.length_b   1.000
_cell.length_c   1.000
_cell.angle_alpha   90.00
_cell.angle_beta   90.00
_cell.angle_gamma   90.00
#
_symmetry.space_group_name_H-M   'P 1'
#
loop_
_entity.id
_entity.type
_entity.pdbx_description
1 polymer ?
#
loop_
_entity_poly.entity_id
_entity_poly.type
_entity_poly.pdbx_seq_one_letter_code
_entity_poly.pdbx_strand_id
1 'polypeptide(L)'
;MHTAPWWLAIVPLLVPLAVAMAQSPQISGALNFRDLGGLQTADGRVVRSGLIYRSGELNSLTDADLKVLASLKIGYIFDLRTDAERAAAPTNWIVDKPAIVNISVGFDAKEDPGASMKLLFSEGFGAAQATAAMQSATAKIAVDGAPEIGRILRSLGRGEEPAIIHCTAGKDRTGVVSAILLKLLGVPMDAVYSDYLRSNLAAPAQLMRLRDARGKSGMPSGLAAMPMESVKILMGVDSTFLDAAFHAIDAKYGSFQNYVQEGLKLTPADVEALRAHLL
;
A
#
# COMPACT_ATOMS: atom_id res chain seq x y z
N MET A 1 -63.69 -28.04 16.23
CA MET A 1 -63.36 -26.86 15.41
C MET A 1 -62.26 -26.09 16.14
N HIS A 2 -61.02 -26.35 15.81
CA HIS A 2 -59.86 -25.60 16.35
C HIS A 2 -59.21 -24.83 15.19
N THR A 3 -59.35 -23.51 15.21
CA THR A 3 -58.70 -22.59 14.29
C THR A 3 -57.26 -22.37 14.75
N ALA A 4 -56.28 -22.71 13.94
CA ALA A 4 -54.90 -22.40 14.16
C ALA A 4 -54.60 -20.93 13.82
N PRO A 5 -53.83 -20.18 14.61
CA PRO A 5 -53.50 -18.77 14.33
C PRO A 5 -52.34 -18.69 13.34
N TRP A 6 -52.54 -17.80 12.35
CA TRP A 6 -51.62 -17.40 11.30
C TRP A 6 -50.61 -16.39 11.84
N TRP A 7 -49.43 -16.80 12.26
CA TRP A 7 -48.28 -15.92 12.44
C TRP A 7 -47.09 -16.51 11.68
N LEU A 8 -47.09 -16.37 10.36
CA LEU A 8 -45.85 -16.50 9.59
C LEU A 8 -45.07 -15.21 9.74
N ALA A 9 -44.13 -15.21 10.70
CA ALA A 9 -43.10 -14.19 10.77
C ALA A 9 -42.21 -14.30 9.53
N ILE A 10 -42.35 -13.34 8.61
CA ILE A 10 -41.40 -13.12 7.53
C ILE A 10 -40.16 -12.58 8.20
N VAL A 11 -39.17 -13.43 8.45
CA VAL A 11 -37.81 -13.01 8.80
C VAL A 11 -37.21 -12.48 7.49
N PRO A 12 -36.88 -11.19 7.38
CA PRO A 12 -36.18 -10.70 6.21
C PRO A 12 -34.81 -11.38 6.19
N LEU A 13 -34.56 -12.18 5.17
CA LEU A 13 -33.25 -12.73 4.87
C LEU A 13 -32.37 -11.51 4.49
N LEU A 14 -31.61 -10.97 5.44
CA LEU A 14 -30.53 -10.05 5.18
C LEU A 14 -29.46 -10.83 4.41
N VAL A 15 -29.61 -10.90 3.09
CA VAL A 15 -28.51 -11.32 2.21
C VAL A 15 -27.46 -10.21 2.34
N PRO A 16 -26.25 -10.50 2.86
CA PRO A 16 -25.19 -9.51 2.83
C PRO A 16 -24.96 -9.16 1.37
N LEU A 17 -25.18 -7.90 1.03
CA LEU A 17 -24.80 -7.35 -0.27
C LEU A 17 -23.27 -7.43 -0.32
N ALA A 18 -22.73 -8.53 -0.85
CA ALA A 18 -21.32 -8.60 -1.19
C ALA A 18 -21.07 -7.50 -2.22
N VAL A 19 -20.54 -6.37 -1.77
CA VAL A 19 -20.05 -5.32 -2.65
C VAL A 19 -18.98 -5.99 -3.51
N ALA A 20 -19.31 -6.23 -4.77
CA ALA A 20 -18.38 -6.80 -5.73
C ALA A 20 -17.22 -5.80 -5.85
N MET A 21 -16.09 -6.11 -5.21
CA MET A 21 -14.86 -5.37 -5.45
C MET A 21 -14.63 -5.35 -6.96
N ALA A 22 -14.51 -4.18 -7.54
CA ALA A 22 -14.19 -4.04 -8.95
C ALA A 22 -12.92 -4.88 -9.22
N GLN A 23 -13.02 -5.83 -10.16
CA GLN A 23 -11.85 -6.64 -10.51
C GLN A 23 -10.81 -5.71 -11.12
N SER A 24 -9.74 -5.49 -10.39
CA SER A 24 -8.61 -4.72 -10.92
C SER A 24 -8.05 -5.41 -12.16
N PRO A 25 -7.70 -4.65 -13.20
CA PRO A 25 -7.08 -5.26 -14.36
C PRO A 25 -5.78 -5.97 -13.98
N GLN A 26 -5.50 -7.08 -14.65
CA GLN A 26 -4.24 -7.81 -14.45
C GLN A 26 -3.14 -7.09 -15.24
N ILE A 27 -2.13 -6.61 -14.53
CA ILE A 27 -0.94 -5.94 -15.08
C ILE A 27 0.28 -6.80 -14.75
N SER A 28 0.76 -7.56 -15.73
CA SER A 28 1.80 -8.56 -15.50
C SER A 28 3.16 -7.94 -15.11
N GLY A 29 3.47 -6.77 -15.66
CA GLY A 29 4.70 -6.03 -15.41
C GLY A 29 4.68 -5.21 -14.12
N ALA A 30 3.52 -5.07 -13.45
CA ALA A 30 3.36 -4.30 -12.22
C ALA A 30 2.81 -5.19 -11.10
N LEU A 31 3.71 -5.78 -10.32
CA LEU A 31 3.31 -6.63 -9.19
C LEU A 31 2.44 -5.87 -8.20
N ASN A 32 1.49 -6.58 -7.59
CA ASN A 32 0.62 -6.05 -6.55
C ASN A 32 -0.31 -4.90 -7.03
N PHE A 33 -0.49 -4.75 -8.35
CA PHE A 33 -1.36 -3.72 -8.94
C PHE A 33 -2.82 -3.99 -8.58
N ARG A 34 -3.52 -2.98 -8.05
CA ARG A 34 -4.96 -3.02 -7.79
C ARG A 34 -5.58 -1.65 -7.54
N ASP A 35 -6.89 -1.56 -7.76
CA ASP A 35 -7.74 -0.46 -7.34
C ASP A 35 -7.98 -0.50 -5.82
N LEU A 36 -7.96 0.65 -5.17
CA LEU A 36 -8.34 0.80 -3.75
C LEU A 36 -9.84 1.09 -3.57
N GLY A 37 -10.57 1.28 -4.65
CA GLY A 37 -12.01 1.52 -4.62
C GLY A 37 -12.85 0.27 -4.27
N GLY A 38 -14.15 0.51 -4.04
CA GLY A 38 -15.12 -0.53 -3.68
C GLY A 38 -15.18 -0.85 -2.19
N LEU A 39 -14.33 -0.27 -1.35
CA LEU A 39 -14.36 -0.47 0.10
C LEU A 39 -15.43 0.43 0.74
N GLN A 40 -16.28 -0.16 1.61
CA GLN A 40 -17.30 0.58 2.32
C GLN A 40 -16.72 1.30 3.53
N THR A 41 -17.15 2.54 3.74
CA THR A 41 -16.82 3.34 4.92
C THR A 41 -17.81 3.08 6.06
N ALA A 42 -17.44 3.42 7.29
CA ALA A 42 -18.29 3.24 8.46
C ALA A 42 -19.61 4.06 8.41
N ASP A 43 -19.64 5.15 7.63
CA ASP A 43 -20.83 5.97 7.40
C ASP A 43 -21.67 5.52 6.18
N GLY A 44 -21.35 4.34 5.62
CA GLY A 44 -22.12 3.69 4.55
C GLY A 44 -21.79 4.15 3.13
N ARG A 45 -20.88 5.11 2.94
CA ARG A 45 -20.37 5.47 1.61
C ARG A 45 -19.41 4.40 1.09
N VAL A 46 -19.02 4.51 -0.15
CA VAL A 46 -18.09 3.58 -0.80
C VAL A 46 -16.95 4.37 -1.44
N VAL A 47 -15.72 3.93 -1.22
CA VAL A 47 -14.55 4.49 -1.92
C VAL A 47 -14.73 4.29 -3.42
N ARG A 48 -14.70 5.36 -4.20
CA ARG A 48 -14.91 5.32 -5.65
C ARG A 48 -13.83 4.47 -6.32
N SER A 49 -14.27 3.52 -7.14
CA SER A 49 -13.37 2.72 -7.97
C SER A 49 -12.84 3.52 -9.16
N GLY A 50 -11.64 3.14 -9.61
CA GLY A 50 -11.04 3.73 -10.78
C GLY A 50 -10.29 5.04 -10.53
N LEU A 51 -10.20 5.52 -9.29
CA LEU A 51 -9.54 6.77 -8.97
C LEU A 51 -8.16 6.58 -8.34
N ILE A 52 -8.00 5.59 -7.47
CA ILE A 52 -6.72 5.35 -6.79
C ILE A 52 -6.31 3.90 -6.95
N TYR A 53 -5.16 3.72 -7.56
CA TYR A 53 -4.52 2.42 -7.71
C TYR A 53 -3.26 2.35 -6.85
N ARG A 54 -2.91 1.15 -6.42
CA ARG A 54 -1.61 0.88 -5.79
C ARG A 54 -0.85 -0.17 -6.58
N SER A 55 0.50 -0.12 -6.53
CA SER A 55 1.36 -1.00 -7.32
C SER A 55 2.75 -1.19 -6.70
N GLY A 56 3.47 -2.19 -7.15
CA GLY A 56 4.91 -2.27 -7.15
C GLY A 56 5.52 -1.42 -8.28
N GLU A 57 6.82 -1.57 -8.50
CA GLU A 57 7.54 -0.83 -9.54
C GLU A 57 6.99 -1.05 -10.95
N LEU A 58 7.12 -0.03 -11.79
CA LEU A 58 6.55 0.06 -13.13
C LEU A 58 7.63 0.00 -14.23
N ASN A 59 8.77 -0.62 -13.94
CA ASN A 59 9.90 -0.74 -14.86
C ASN A 59 9.78 -1.88 -15.87
N SER A 60 8.92 -2.87 -15.60
CA SER A 60 8.78 -4.11 -16.38
C SER A 60 7.44 -4.18 -17.13
N LEU A 61 6.82 -3.04 -17.41
CA LEU A 61 5.56 -2.98 -18.15
C LEU A 61 5.75 -3.46 -19.58
N THR A 62 4.87 -4.34 -20.02
CA THR A 62 4.80 -4.82 -21.40
C THR A 62 3.89 -3.93 -22.25
N ASP A 63 3.94 -4.06 -23.58
CA ASP A 63 3.02 -3.34 -24.47
C ASP A 63 1.55 -3.69 -24.19
N ALA A 64 1.28 -4.93 -23.78
CA ALA A 64 -0.06 -5.34 -23.37
C ALA A 64 -0.50 -4.62 -22.07
N ASP A 65 0.39 -4.53 -21.09
CA ASP A 65 0.14 -3.79 -19.85
C ASP A 65 -0.13 -2.30 -20.14
N LEU A 66 0.70 -1.68 -20.99
CA LEU A 66 0.55 -0.28 -21.37
C LEU A 66 -0.78 0.01 -22.07
N LYS A 67 -1.28 -0.90 -22.91
CA LYS A 67 -2.61 -0.78 -23.52
C LYS A 67 -3.74 -0.80 -22.49
N VAL A 68 -3.64 -1.68 -21.48
CA VAL A 68 -4.61 -1.72 -20.39
C VAL A 68 -4.54 -0.45 -19.55
N LEU A 69 -3.32 -0.04 -19.16
CA LEU A 69 -3.08 1.15 -18.34
C LEU A 69 -3.54 2.44 -19.03
N ALA A 70 -3.42 2.54 -20.35
CA ALA A 70 -3.93 3.67 -21.13
C ALA A 70 -5.46 3.84 -20.97
N SER A 71 -6.20 2.72 -20.86
CA SER A 71 -7.66 2.78 -20.66
C SER A 71 -8.06 3.33 -19.28
N LEU A 72 -7.16 3.30 -18.31
CA LEU A 72 -7.41 3.81 -16.95
C LEU A 72 -7.23 5.33 -16.84
N LYS A 73 -6.68 5.99 -17.88
CA LYS A 73 -6.47 7.44 -17.95
C LYS A 73 -5.74 7.99 -16.72
N ILE A 74 -4.66 7.32 -16.33
CA ILE A 74 -3.86 7.72 -15.16
C ILE A 74 -3.24 9.09 -15.43
N GLY A 75 -3.57 10.07 -14.59
CA GLY A 75 -3.01 11.42 -14.65
C GLY A 75 -1.77 11.60 -13.77
N TYR A 76 -1.67 10.84 -12.66
CA TYR A 76 -0.58 10.98 -11.70
C TYR A 76 0.01 9.65 -11.30
N ILE A 77 1.33 9.62 -11.15
CA ILE A 77 2.08 8.51 -10.54
C ILE A 77 2.88 9.05 -9.37
N PHE A 78 2.53 8.66 -8.14
CA PHE A 78 3.30 8.95 -6.94
C PHE A 78 4.32 7.85 -6.70
N ASP A 79 5.58 8.14 -7.05
CA ASP A 79 6.71 7.22 -6.88
C ASP A 79 7.37 7.44 -5.51
N LEU A 80 7.14 6.50 -4.58
CA LEU A 80 7.61 6.57 -3.20
C LEU A 80 9.06 6.08 -3.03
N ARG A 81 9.73 5.71 -4.10
CA ARG A 81 11.08 5.13 -4.08
C ARG A 81 12.13 6.22 -3.86
N THR A 82 13.28 5.81 -3.39
CA THR A 82 14.46 6.68 -3.32
C THR A 82 15.03 6.96 -4.71
N ASP A 83 15.88 7.98 -4.84
CA ASP A 83 16.55 8.30 -6.11
C ASP A 83 17.38 7.12 -6.63
N ALA A 84 18.06 6.40 -5.72
CA ALA A 84 18.84 5.22 -6.08
C ALA A 84 17.96 4.08 -6.65
N GLU A 85 16.80 3.82 -6.04
CA GLU A 85 15.85 2.81 -6.53
C GLU A 85 15.28 3.21 -7.90
N ARG A 86 14.97 4.50 -8.10
CA ARG A 86 14.49 5.01 -9.39
C ARG A 86 15.54 4.91 -10.49
N ALA A 87 16.79 5.22 -10.15
CA ALA A 87 17.91 5.10 -11.10
C ALA A 87 18.18 3.64 -11.48
N ALA A 88 18.08 2.70 -10.52
CA ALA A 88 18.28 1.27 -10.76
C ALA A 88 17.15 0.62 -11.59
N ALA A 89 15.91 1.09 -11.44
CA ALA A 89 14.73 0.56 -12.11
C ALA A 89 13.80 1.70 -12.56
N PRO A 90 14.15 2.45 -13.64
CA PRO A 90 13.35 3.56 -14.12
C PRO A 90 11.92 3.14 -14.49
N THR A 91 10.94 3.99 -14.21
CA THR A 91 9.56 3.77 -14.62
C THR A 91 9.46 3.73 -16.14
N ASN A 92 8.95 2.64 -16.69
CA ASN A 92 8.74 2.44 -18.12
C ASN A 92 7.29 2.74 -18.50
N TRP A 93 6.90 4.01 -18.44
CA TRP A 93 5.55 4.46 -18.81
C TRP A 93 5.63 5.42 -19.99
N ILE A 94 5.28 4.95 -21.18
CA ILE A 94 5.42 5.68 -22.44
C ILE A 94 4.08 6.15 -23.05
N VAL A 95 2.94 5.75 -22.46
CA VAL A 95 1.60 6.11 -22.92
C VAL A 95 1.03 7.24 -22.05
N ASP A 96 0.20 8.11 -22.63
CA ASP A 96 -0.53 9.22 -21.98
C ASP A 96 0.27 10.13 -21.05
N LYS A 97 1.55 9.89 -20.86
CA LYS A 97 2.53 10.67 -20.10
C LYS A 97 1.98 11.26 -18.79
N PRO A 98 1.56 10.44 -17.82
CA PRO A 98 1.11 10.94 -16.53
C PRO A 98 2.20 11.75 -15.85
N ALA A 99 1.80 12.69 -14.99
CA ALA A 99 2.74 13.43 -14.16
C ALA A 99 3.35 12.49 -13.12
N ILE A 100 4.66 12.23 -13.23
CA ILE A 100 5.39 11.42 -12.24
C ILE A 100 5.85 12.35 -11.11
N VAL A 101 5.31 12.13 -9.92
CA VAL A 101 5.64 12.88 -8.70
C VAL A 101 6.53 12.02 -7.82
N ASN A 102 7.83 12.32 -7.84
CA ASN A 102 8.81 11.62 -7.03
C ASN A 102 8.76 12.16 -5.58
N ILE A 103 8.30 11.31 -4.66
CA ILE A 103 8.20 11.62 -3.23
C ILE A 103 8.75 10.44 -2.45
N SER A 104 10.01 10.48 -2.06
CA SER A 104 10.60 9.43 -1.23
C SER A 104 9.97 9.41 0.16
N VAL A 105 9.40 8.28 0.57
CA VAL A 105 8.68 8.15 1.85
C VAL A 105 9.44 7.20 2.78
N GLY A 106 9.70 7.65 4.01
CA GLY A 106 10.16 6.82 5.11
C GLY A 106 11.63 6.39 5.06
N PHE A 107 12.41 6.91 4.12
CA PHE A 107 13.86 6.72 4.08
C PHE A 107 14.51 8.08 3.91
N ASP A 108 15.20 8.54 4.96
CA ASP A 108 15.98 9.76 4.87
C ASP A 108 17.19 9.50 3.95
N ALA A 109 17.45 10.42 3.03
CA ALA A 109 18.64 10.37 2.17
C ALA A 109 19.96 10.39 2.98
N LYS A 110 19.88 10.70 4.28
CA LYS A 110 21.00 10.71 5.23
C LYS A 110 21.22 9.38 5.94
N GLU A 111 20.25 8.45 5.88
CA GLU A 111 20.45 7.11 6.48
C GLU A 111 21.39 6.30 5.59
N ASP A 112 22.41 5.73 6.21
CA ASP A 112 23.36 4.84 5.54
C ASP A 112 22.61 3.57 5.10
N PRO A 113 22.36 3.37 3.79
CA PRO A 113 21.72 2.14 3.32
C PRO A 113 22.50 0.89 3.73
N GLY A 114 23.81 1.04 3.97
CA GLY A 114 24.68 -0.02 4.46
C GLY A 114 24.38 -0.45 5.89
N ALA A 115 23.87 0.43 6.75
CA ALA A 115 23.54 0.07 8.13
C ALA A 115 22.36 -0.91 8.20
N SER A 116 21.29 -0.63 7.47
CA SER A 116 20.12 -1.53 7.35
C SER A 116 20.51 -2.86 6.70
N MET A 117 21.34 -2.82 5.66
CA MET A 117 21.87 -4.02 5.01
C MET A 117 22.77 -4.83 5.95
N LYS A 118 23.63 -4.19 6.76
CA LYS A 118 24.47 -4.88 7.74
C LYS A 118 23.64 -5.63 8.78
N LEU A 119 22.51 -5.04 9.22
CA LEU A 119 21.61 -5.71 10.16
C LEU A 119 20.99 -6.96 9.53
N LEU A 120 20.51 -6.87 8.29
CA LEU A 120 19.91 -7.98 7.56
C LEU A 120 20.88 -9.13 7.31
N PHE A 121 22.19 -8.85 7.29
CA PHE A 121 23.25 -9.83 7.02
C PHE A 121 24.09 -10.16 8.26
N SER A 122 23.64 -9.74 9.46
CA SER A 122 24.31 -10.08 10.71
C SER A 122 24.17 -11.57 11.03
N GLU A 123 25.18 -12.11 11.68
CA GLU A 123 25.13 -13.47 12.23
C GLU A 123 23.97 -13.59 13.22
N GLY A 124 23.18 -14.67 13.12
CA GLY A 124 21.99 -14.87 13.94
C GLY A 124 20.74 -14.14 13.48
N PHE A 125 20.73 -13.53 12.28
CA PHE A 125 19.50 -12.93 11.73
C PHE A 125 18.49 -14.01 11.37
N GLY A 126 17.44 -14.13 12.20
CA GLY A 126 16.38 -15.11 12.08
C GLY A 126 14.99 -14.45 11.90
N ALA A 127 13.95 -15.27 12.03
CA ALA A 127 12.55 -14.84 11.84
C ALA A 127 12.14 -13.69 12.79
N ALA A 128 12.53 -13.76 14.07
CA ALA A 128 12.21 -12.72 15.04
C ALA A 128 12.86 -11.38 14.68
N GLN A 129 14.12 -11.37 14.25
CA GLN A 129 14.82 -10.17 13.80
C GLN A 129 14.21 -9.61 12.51
N ALA A 130 13.82 -10.48 11.57
CA ALA A 130 13.15 -10.08 10.35
C ALA A 130 11.80 -9.41 10.66
N THR A 131 11.00 -9.97 11.57
CA THR A 131 9.74 -9.39 12.02
C THR A 131 9.96 -8.03 12.67
N ALA A 132 10.88 -7.92 13.62
CA ALA A 132 11.18 -6.66 14.30
C ALA A 132 11.68 -5.58 13.32
N ALA A 133 12.51 -5.95 12.34
CA ALA A 133 12.99 -5.05 11.31
C ALA A 133 11.84 -4.51 10.46
N MET A 134 10.89 -5.37 10.06
CA MET A 134 9.72 -4.95 9.28
C MET A 134 8.78 -4.07 10.08
N GLN A 135 8.53 -4.38 11.35
CA GLN A 135 7.74 -3.54 12.26
C GLN A 135 8.37 -2.15 12.42
N SER A 136 9.70 -2.09 12.67
CA SER A 136 10.43 -0.84 12.77
C SER A 136 10.38 -0.03 11.48
N ALA A 137 10.61 -0.67 10.33
CA ALA A 137 10.54 -0.01 9.02
C ALA A 137 9.15 0.57 8.74
N THR A 138 8.09 -0.18 9.06
CA THR A 138 6.70 0.24 8.84
C THR A 138 6.32 1.41 9.75
N ALA A 139 6.75 1.38 11.01
CA ALA A 139 6.60 2.49 11.95
C ALA A 139 7.30 3.77 11.46
N LYS A 140 8.54 3.66 10.98
CA LYS A 140 9.29 4.79 10.40
C LYS A 140 8.59 5.36 9.16
N ILE A 141 8.10 4.53 8.27
CA ILE A 141 7.34 4.97 7.09
C ILE A 141 6.16 5.84 7.52
N ALA A 142 5.41 5.42 8.53
CA ALA A 142 4.23 6.14 9.00
C ALA A 142 4.57 7.46 9.70
N VAL A 143 5.65 7.50 10.50
CA VAL A 143 5.97 8.62 11.38
C VAL A 143 6.93 9.60 10.72
N ASP A 144 8.02 9.11 10.15
CA ASP A 144 9.05 9.96 9.53
C ASP A 144 8.62 10.39 8.12
N GLY A 145 7.85 9.54 7.41
CA GLY A 145 7.27 9.84 6.11
C GLY A 145 5.96 10.65 6.17
N ALA A 146 5.50 11.07 7.35
CA ALA A 146 4.22 11.75 7.50
C ALA A 146 4.08 13.03 6.65
N PRO A 147 5.07 13.94 6.57
CA PRO A 147 4.95 15.14 5.75
C PRO A 147 4.76 14.81 4.26
N GLU A 148 5.49 13.82 3.74
CA GLU A 148 5.42 13.36 2.36
C GLU A 148 4.09 12.68 2.07
N ILE A 149 3.61 11.85 2.98
CA ILE A 149 2.28 11.23 2.91
C ILE A 149 1.21 12.32 2.85
N GLY A 150 1.30 13.34 3.71
CA GLY A 150 0.37 14.47 3.69
C GLY A 150 0.37 15.24 2.37
N ARG A 151 1.53 15.40 1.72
CA ARG A 151 1.64 16.01 0.38
C ARG A 151 0.91 15.17 -0.68
N ILE A 152 1.08 13.84 -0.65
CA ILE A 152 0.39 12.92 -1.54
C ILE A 152 -1.13 13.05 -1.35
N LEU A 153 -1.61 12.93 -0.11
CA LEU A 153 -3.04 12.97 0.20
C LEU A 153 -3.67 14.32 -0.20
N ARG A 154 -2.98 15.42 0.02
CA ARG A 154 -3.43 16.75 -0.42
C ARG A 154 -3.52 16.83 -1.96
N SER A 155 -2.54 16.25 -2.67
CA SER A 155 -2.58 16.21 -4.13
C SER A 155 -3.74 15.35 -4.65
N LEU A 156 -4.01 14.21 -4.01
CA LEU A 156 -5.16 13.36 -4.35
C LEU A 156 -6.51 14.07 -4.13
N GLY A 157 -6.64 14.88 -3.07
CA GLY A 157 -7.86 15.65 -2.83
C GLY A 157 -8.11 16.80 -3.80
N ARG A 158 -7.08 17.24 -4.53
CA ARG A 158 -7.14 18.34 -5.51
C ARG A 158 -7.15 17.89 -6.96
N GLY A 159 -6.74 16.64 -7.20
CA GLY A 159 -6.72 16.06 -8.54
C GLY A 159 -8.10 15.57 -8.96
N GLU A 160 -8.38 15.61 -10.26
CA GLU A 160 -9.59 15.03 -10.85
C GLU A 160 -9.31 13.70 -11.56
N GLU A 161 -8.05 13.45 -11.87
CA GLU A 161 -7.59 12.30 -12.65
C GLU A 161 -7.16 11.13 -11.76
N PRO A 162 -7.32 9.89 -12.24
CA PRO A 162 -6.87 8.70 -11.52
C PRO A 162 -5.35 8.73 -11.23
N ALA A 163 -4.97 8.17 -10.09
CA ALA A 163 -3.59 8.14 -9.65
C ALA A 163 -3.10 6.73 -9.29
N ILE A 164 -1.81 6.49 -9.47
CA ILE A 164 -1.11 5.30 -8.96
C ILE A 164 -0.18 5.72 -7.82
N ILE A 165 -0.24 5.02 -6.70
CA ILE A 165 0.73 5.10 -5.61
C ILE A 165 1.59 3.84 -5.67
N HIS A 166 2.91 3.98 -5.83
CA HIS A 166 3.78 2.82 -5.90
C HIS A 166 5.13 2.99 -5.19
N CYS A 167 5.75 1.86 -4.88
CA CYS A 167 7.14 1.77 -4.46
C CYS A 167 7.79 0.59 -5.20
N THR A 168 8.83 -0.04 -4.64
CA THR A 168 9.50 -1.18 -5.28
C THR A 168 8.62 -2.44 -5.28
N ALA A 169 8.17 -2.91 -4.11
CA ALA A 169 7.33 -4.10 -3.98
C ALA A 169 5.82 -3.80 -3.93
N GLY A 170 5.42 -2.53 -3.74
CA GLY A 170 4.04 -2.13 -3.58
C GLY A 170 3.39 -2.62 -2.27
N LYS A 171 4.17 -3.03 -1.27
CA LYS A 171 3.68 -3.64 -0.03
C LYS A 171 3.88 -2.76 1.20
N ASP A 172 5.08 -2.27 1.48
CA ASP A 172 5.43 -1.55 2.72
C ASP A 172 5.06 -0.07 2.63
N ARG A 173 5.85 0.77 1.94
CA ARG A 173 5.57 2.21 1.76
C ARG A 173 4.19 2.44 1.17
N THR A 174 3.90 1.79 0.07
CA THR A 174 2.60 1.85 -0.59
C THR A 174 1.48 1.33 0.33
N GLY A 175 1.74 0.28 1.10
CA GLY A 175 0.80 -0.30 2.06
C GLY A 175 0.43 0.67 3.18
N VAL A 176 1.42 1.32 3.78
CA VAL A 176 1.19 2.32 4.84
C VAL A 176 0.44 3.54 4.32
N VAL A 177 0.86 4.09 3.16
CA VAL A 177 0.17 5.23 2.53
C VAL A 177 -1.28 4.89 2.22
N SER A 178 -1.53 3.70 1.64
CA SER A 178 -2.89 3.23 1.34
C SER A 178 -3.73 3.04 2.61
N ALA A 179 -3.14 2.44 3.66
CA ALA A 179 -3.84 2.22 4.92
C ALA A 179 -4.22 3.54 5.63
N ILE A 180 -3.32 4.52 5.63
CA ILE A 180 -3.59 5.86 6.16
C ILE A 180 -4.70 6.55 5.36
N LEU A 181 -4.66 6.49 4.02
CA LEU A 181 -5.70 7.02 3.14
C LEU A 181 -7.07 6.38 3.46
N LEU A 182 -7.15 5.05 3.46
CA LEU A 182 -8.40 4.33 3.71
C LEU A 182 -8.97 4.64 5.11
N LYS A 183 -8.11 4.68 6.14
CA LYS A 183 -8.52 5.08 7.50
C LYS A 183 -9.05 6.52 7.51
N LEU A 184 -8.40 7.45 6.83
CA LEU A 184 -8.83 8.85 6.73
C LEU A 184 -10.19 9.00 6.00
N LEU A 185 -10.46 8.15 5.02
CA LEU A 185 -11.76 8.08 4.35
C LEU A 185 -12.85 7.46 5.23
N GLY A 186 -12.50 6.81 6.34
CA GLY A 186 -13.44 6.17 7.27
C GLY A 186 -13.72 4.71 6.96
N VAL A 187 -12.85 4.04 6.20
CA VAL A 187 -12.93 2.59 5.99
C VAL A 187 -12.63 1.88 7.32
N PRO A 188 -13.44 0.89 7.75
CA PRO A 188 -13.18 0.09 8.96
C PRO A 188 -11.83 -0.61 8.91
N MET A 189 -11.19 -0.73 10.08
CA MET A 189 -9.82 -1.22 10.16
C MET A 189 -9.64 -2.66 9.67
N ASP A 190 -10.63 -3.52 9.84
CA ASP A 190 -10.64 -4.89 9.30
C ASP A 190 -10.52 -4.91 7.77
N ALA A 191 -11.23 -4.01 7.09
CA ALA A 191 -11.12 -3.84 5.64
C ALA A 191 -9.77 -3.24 5.23
N VAL A 192 -9.22 -2.30 6.01
CA VAL A 192 -7.87 -1.74 5.80
C VAL A 192 -6.81 -2.83 5.91
N TYR A 193 -6.86 -3.68 6.96
CA TYR A 193 -5.97 -4.81 7.13
C TYR A 193 -6.14 -5.84 6.00
N SER A 194 -7.38 -6.11 5.61
CA SER A 194 -7.67 -7.02 4.49
C SER A 194 -6.98 -6.56 3.20
N ASP A 195 -7.09 -5.28 2.83
CA ASP A 195 -6.35 -4.76 1.66
C ASP A 195 -4.84 -4.87 1.86
N TYR A 196 -4.31 -4.50 3.02
CA TYR A 196 -2.87 -4.58 3.29
C TYR A 196 -2.34 -6.01 3.08
N LEU A 197 -3.01 -7.01 3.68
CA LEU A 197 -2.63 -8.42 3.64
C LEU A 197 -2.77 -9.05 2.24
N ARG A 198 -3.61 -8.51 1.35
CA ARG A 198 -3.65 -8.92 -0.07
C ARG A 198 -2.29 -8.78 -0.76
N SER A 199 -1.37 -7.98 -0.24
CA SER A 199 -0.02 -7.88 -0.78
C SER A 199 0.75 -9.21 -0.73
N ASN A 200 0.34 -10.15 0.14
CA ASN A 200 0.89 -11.51 0.19
C ASN A 200 0.59 -12.33 -1.07
N LEU A 201 -0.43 -11.97 -1.85
CA LEU A 201 -0.71 -12.63 -3.14
C LEU A 201 0.42 -12.39 -4.16
N ALA A 202 1.17 -11.30 -4.02
CA ALA A 202 2.33 -11.01 -4.87
C ALA A 202 3.64 -11.63 -4.34
N ALA A 203 3.68 -12.11 -3.09
CA ALA A 203 4.90 -12.63 -2.47
C ALA A 203 5.54 -13.81 -3.25
N PRO A 204 4.80 -14.78 -3.81
CA PRO A 204 5.39 -15.86 -4.61
C PRO A 204 6.16 -15.32 -5.82
N ALA A 205 5.61 -14.34 -6.55
CA ALA A 205 6.26 -13.75 -7.71
C ALA A 205 7.51 -12.93 -7.28
N GLN A 206 7.46 -12.23 -6.16
CA GLN A 206 8.62 -11.54 -5.58
C GLN A 206 9.73 -12.52 -5.19
N LEU A 207 9.38 -13.65 -4.56
CA LEU A 207 10.33 -14.72 -4.23
C LEU A 207 10.98 -15.32 -5.48
N MET A 208 10.21 -15.52 -6.55
CA MET A 208 10.76 -16.01 -7.83
C MET A 208 11.75 -15.01 -8.42
N ARG A 209 11.41 -13.71 -8.48
CA ARG A 209 12.33 -12.66 -8.94
C ARG A 209 13.62 -12.63 -8.12
N LEU A 210 13.51 -12.77 -6.79
CA LEU A 210 14.67 -12.84 -5.91
C LEU A 210 15.53 -14.08 -6.20
N ARG A 211 14.90 -15.24 -6.38
CA ARG A 211 15.60 -16.49 -6.72
C ARG A 211 16.33 -16.37 -8.05
N ASP A 212 15.69 -15.80 -9.06
CA ASP A 212 16.29 -15.61 -10.37
C ASP A 212 17.45 -14.60 -10.35
N ALA A 213 17.39 -13.63 -9.41
CA ALA A 213 18.48 -12.70 -9.15
C ALA A 213 19.65 -13.36 -8.40
N ARG A 214 19.39 -14.38 -7.55
CA ARG A 214 20.44 -15.11 -6.80
C ARG A 214 21.48 -15.82 -7.71
N GLY A 215 21.13 -16.11 -8.94
CA GLY A 215 22.04 -16.69 -9.93
C GLY A 215 22.90 -15.66 -10.69
N LYS A 216 22.67 -14.35 -10.47
CA LYS A 216 23.36 -13.28 -11.20
C LYS A 216 24.46 -12.66 -10.35
N SER A 217 25.57 -12.30 -11.00
CA SER A 217 26.68 -11.60 -10.36
C SER A 217 26.21 -10.28 -9.73
N GLY A 218 26.54 -10.07 -8.44
CA GLY A 218 26.26 -8.82 -7.72
C GLY A 218 25.26 -8.92 -6.55
N MET A 219 24.70 -10.10 -6.26
CA MET A 219 23.88 -10.26 -5.06
C MET A 219 24.76 -10.33 -3.79
N PRO A 220 24.43 -9.60 -2.72
CA PRO A 220 25.13 -9.71 -1.45
C PRO A 220 25.10 -11.15 -0.91
N SER A 221 26.26 -11.70 -0.56
CA SER A 221 26.42 -13.09 -0.07
C SER A 221 25.54 -13.41 1.14
N GLY A 222 25.27 -12.42 2.00
CA GLY A 222 24.39 -12.57 3.16
C GLY A 222 22.92 -12.89 2.80
N LEU A 223 22.40 -12.38 1.68
CA LEU A 223 21.03 -12.69 1.24
C LEU A 223 20.92 -14.16 0.76
N ALA A 224 21.97 -14.69 0.19
CA ALA A 224 22.03 -16.10 -0.21
C ALA A 224 22.04 -17.06 0.99
N ALA A 225 22.65 -16.65 2.12
CA ALA A 225 22.76 -17.43 3.35
C ALA A 225 21.57 -17.25 4.31
N MET A 226 20.67 -16.28 4.04
CA MET A 226 19.56 -15.98 4.94
C MET A 226 18.56 -17.15 5.02
N PRO A 227 18.08 -17.51 6.24
CA PRO A 227 17.05 -18.53 6.41
C PRO A 227 15.81 -18.24 5.58
N MET A 228 15.23 -19.23 4.92
CA MET A 228 14.07 -19.06 4.04
C MET A 228 12.86 -18.49 4.78
N GLU A 229 12.72 -18.75 6.07
CA GLU A 229 11.65 -18.18 6.89
C GLU A 229 11.80 -16.66 7.01
N SER A 230 13.01 -16.16 7.29
CA SER A 230 13.30 -14.72 7.31
C SER A 230 13.04 -14.08 5.94
N VAL A 231 13.42 -14.76 4.85
CA VAL A 231 13.14 -14.29 3.48
C VAL A 231 11.64 -14.16 3.23
N LYS A 232 10.83 -15.14 3.67
CA LYS A 232 9.36 -15.07 3.54
C LYS A 232 8.77 -13.89 4.31
N ILE A 233 9.26 -13.63 5.53
CA ILE A 233 8.84 -12.48 6.34
C ILE A 233 9.18 -11.17 5.62
N LEU A 234 10.40 -11.03 5.12
CA LEU A 234 10.83 -9.83 4.40
C LEU A 234 10.10 -9.61 3.07
N MET A 235 9.69 -10.68 2.39
CA MET A 235 8.98 -10.62 1.10
C MET A 235 7.46 -10.50 1.26
N GLY A 236 6.92 -10.88 2.41
CA GLY A 236 5.50 -10.78 2.74
C GLY A 236 5.15 -9.52 3.52
N VAL A 237 3.91 -9.49 4.00
CA VAL A 237 3.40 -8.55 5.00
C VAL A 237 2.64 -9.32 6.08
N ASP A 238 2.62 -8.77 7.29
CA ASP A 238 1.87 -9.28 8.43
C ASP A 238 1.09 -8.14 9.10
N SER A 239 -0.06 -8.46 9.73
CA SER A 239 -0.86 -7.44 10.40
C SER A 239 -0.07 -6.67 11.45
N THR A 240 0.85 -7.36 12.14
CA THR A 240 1.70 -6.75 13.18
C THR A 240 2.63 -5.66 12.65
N PHE A 241 2.94 -5.66 11.34
CA PHE A 241 3.72 -4.58 10.73
C PHE A 241 2.88 -3.31 10.62
N LEU A 242 1.62 -3.44 10.22
CA LEU A 242 0.71 -2.32 10.15
C LEU A 242 0.29 -1.84 11.55
N ASP A 243 0.14 -2.76 12.53
CA ASP A 243 -0.04 -2.43 13.93
C ASP A 243 1.09 -1.54 14.45
N ALA A 244 2.35 -1.89 14.15
CA ALA A 244 3.51 -1.11 14.55
C ALA A 244 3.46 0.32 13.98
N ALA A 245 2.96 0.51 12.76
CA ALA A 245 2.76 1.83 12.16
C ALA A 245 1.72 2.65 12.95
N PHE A 246 0.55 2.08 13.25
CA PHE A 246 -0.49 2.80 13.97
C PHE A 246 -0.13 3.04 15.44
N HIS A 247 0.52 2.08 16.10
CA HIS A 247 1.05 2.28 17.45
C HIS A 247 2.10 3.41 17.50
N ALA A 248 2.99 3.50 16.51
CA ALA A 248 3.97 4.60 16.44
C ALA A 248 3.30 5.96 16.20
N ILE A 249 2.24 6.00 15.38
CA ILE A 249 1.40 7.20 15.22
C ILE A 249 0.80 7.62 16.55
N ASP A 250 0.14 6.69 17.27
CA ASP A 250 -0.51 6.98 18.54
C ASP A 250 0.50 7.38 19.62
N ALA A 251 1.67 6.73 19.68
CA ALA A 251 2.74 7.06 20.62
C ALA A 251 3.31 8.47 20.39
N LYS A 252 3.46 8.90 19.13
CA LYS A 252 4.05 10.20 18.81
C LYS A 252 3.05 11.36 18.85
N TYR A 253 1.83 11.13 18.39
CA TYR A 253 0.83 12.20 18.20
C TYR A 253 -0.35 12.09 19.16
N GLY A 254 -0.44 11.03 19.98
CA GLY A 254 -1.52 10.78 20.93
C GLY A 254 -2.83 10.27 20.29
N SER A 255 -3.08 10.57 19.03
CA SER A 255 -4.24 10.10 18.28
C SER A 255 -4.04 10.20 16.76
N PHE A 256 -4.82 9.41 16.02
CA PHE A 256 -4.85 9.55 14.55
C PHE A 256 -5.33 10.93 14.10
N GLN A 257 -6.23 11.57 14.82
CA GLN A 257 -6.70 12.93 14.53
C GLN A 257 -5.56 13.95 14.63
N ASN A 258 -4.77 13.90 15.68
CA ASN A 258 -3.58 14.75 15.81
C ASN A 258 -2.55 14.44 14.72
N TYR A 259 -2.35 13.16 14.40
CA TYR A 259 -1.48 12.76 13.31
C TYR A 259 -1.89 13.40 11.96
N VAL A 260 -3.20 13.45 11.68
CA VAL A 260 -3.71 14.10 10.45
C VAL A 260 -3.34 15.59 10.44
N GLN A 261 -3.45 16.28 11.56
CA GLN A 261 -3.18 17.71 11.65
C GLN A 261 -1.69 18.04 11.79
N GLU A 262 -1.00 17.35 12.68
CA GLU A 262 0.38 17.67 13.08
C GLU A 262 1.42 16.90 12.25
N GLY A 263 1.16 15.63 11.93
CA GLY A 263 2.04 14.77 11.14
C GLY A 263 1.88 15.00 9.65
N LEU A 264 0.67 14.75 9.14
CA LEU A 264 0.33 14.90 7.73
C LEU A 264 0.17 16.37 7.30
N LYS A 265 0.02 17.30 8.26
CA LYS A 265 -0.21 18.74 7.99
C LYS A 265 -1.45 18.98 7.11
N LEU A 266 -2.48 18.13 7.22
CA LEU A 266 -3.72 18.31 6.51
C LEU A 266 -4.67 19.22 7.30
N THR A 267 -5.25 20.20 6.60
CA THR A 267 -6.32 21.03 7.13
C THR A 267 -7.66 20.28 7.04
N PRO A 268 -8.69 20.72 7.80
CA PRO A 268 -10.04 20.18 7.63
C PRO A 268 -10.55 20.29 6.17
N ALA A 269 -10.20 21.37 5.47
CA ALA A 269 -10.57 21.57 4.07
C ALA A 269 -9.85 20.56 3.14
N ASP A 270 -8.59 20.20 3.41
CA ASP A 270 -7.88 19.16 2.63
C ASP A 270 -8.55 17.79 2.82
N VAL A 271 -8.96 17.46 4.06
CA VAL A 271 -9.67 16.20 4.37
C VAL A 271 -11.03 16.16 3.68
N GLU A 272 -11.78 17.27 3.72
CA GLU A 272 -13.08 17.37 3.05
C GLU A 272 -12.94 17.23 1.53
N ALA A 273 -11.98 17.92 0.92
CA ALA A 273 -11.71 17.80 -0.51
C ALA A 273 -11.37 16.35 -0.91
N LEU A 274 -10.54 15.67 -0.11
CA LEU A 274 -10.17 14.26 -0.33
C LEU A 274 -11.42 13.35 -0.25
N ARG A 275 -12.27 13.55 0.77
CA ARG A 275 -13.51 12.78 0.94
C ARG A 275 -14.52 13.07 -0.16
N ALA A 276 -14.67 14.32 -0.58
CA ALA A 276 -15.57 14.71 -1.68
C ALA A 276 -15.13 14.11 -3.02
N HIS A 277 -13.81 14.02 -3.25
CA HIS A 277 -13.27 13.43 -4.48
C HIS A 277 -13.39 11.90 -4.49
N LEU A 278 -13.10 11.22 -3.36
CA LEU A 278 -12.93 9.77 -3.33
C LEU A 278 -14.15 8.99 -2.79
N LEU A 279 -15.16 9.65 -2.23
CA LEU A 279 -16.41 9.06 -1.74
C LEU A 279 -17.63 9.61 -2.48
#